data_b1647775210cfa384419d78e68fbe65e
#
_entry.id   b1647775210cfa384419d78e68fbe65e
#
_cell.length_a   1.000
_cell.length_b   1.000
_cell.length_c   1.000
_cell.angle_alpha   90.00
_cell.angle_beta   90.00
_cell.angle_gamma   90.00
#
_symmetry.space_group_name_H-M   'P 1'
#
loop_
_entity.id
_entity.type
_entity.pdbx_description
1 polymer ?
#
loop_
_entity_poly.entity_id
_entity_poly.type
_entity_poly.pdbx_seq_one_letter_code
_entity_poly.pdbx_strand_id
1 'polypeptide(L)'
;PVVVSGQVQADRYSQDGKLQLLVDFIDLIAAGKDVSQLLATTTKDIQEYKKKFINLVAQVKKPPLRELLGEIFSGERWEKFIRNPAAKRFHHAYIGGLLEHTVDVAETALAIVGAMPNIDRDMVIAGALLHDIGKTEEISAAIGFSYTDSGHLMGHITAGVLLVEDAARQVQYFSEADRKSLIHIILSHHGDREKGSPVCCATREAV
;
A
#
# COMPACT_ATOMS: atom_id res chain seq x y z
N PRO A 1 -20.90 8.96 -6.11
CA PRO A 1 -21.70 8.56 -4.97
C PRO A 1 -23.11 9.15 -5.07
N VAL A 2 -24.12 8.41 -4.57
CA VAL A 2 -25.49 8.81 -4.57
C VAL A 2 -26.10 8.61 -3.18
N VAL A 3 -27.09 9.42 -2.84
CA VAL A 3 -28.00 9.14 -1.73
C VAL A 3 -29.23 8.45 -2.33
N VAL A 4 -29.60 7.36 -1.74
CA VAL A 4 -30.77 6.60 -2.17
C VAL A 4 -31.79 6.59 -1.05
N SER A 5 -33.02 6.99 -1.34
CA SER A 5 -34.17 6.87 -0.44
C SER A 5 -35.10 5.80 -0.96
N GLY A 6 -35.66 4.99 -0.05
CA GLY A 6 -36.55 3.90 -0.43
C GLY A 6 -36.95 3.03 0.73
N GLN A 7 -37.67 1.96 0.45
CA GLN A 7 -38.18 1.02 1.43
C GLN A 7 -37.39 -0.29 1.38
N VAL A 8 -36.93 -0.74 2.54
CA VAL A 8 -36.29 -2.07 2.67
C VAL A 8 -37.40 -3.11 2.81
N GLN A 9 -37.40 -4.11 1.94
CA GLN A 9 -38.36 -5.22 1.97
C GLN A 9 -37.67 -6.54 1.67
N ALA A 10 -38.32 -7.66 1.99
CA ALA A 10 -37.81 -8.97 1.62
C ALA A 10 -37.80 -9.12 0.08
N ASP A 11 -36.69 -9.65 -0.43
CA ASP A 11 -36.59 -9.99 -1.84
C ASP A 11 -37.49 -11.18 -2.13
N ARG A 12 -38.55 -10.94 -2.91
CA ARG A 12 -39.57 -11.95 -3.26
C ARG A 12 -39.04 -13.05 -4.20
N TYR A 13 -37.88 -12.82 -4.82
CA TYR A 13 -37.23 -13.74 -5.76
C TYR A 13 -36.05 -14.49 -5.14
N SER A 14 -35.66 -14.12 -3.92
CA SER A 14 -34.57 -14.80 -3.18
C SER A 14 -35.15 -15.82 -2.22
N GLN A 15 -34.68 -17.07 -2.32
CA GLN A 15 -35.03 -18.13 -1.37
C GLN A 15 -34.31 -18.01 -0.03
N ASP A 16 -33.28 -17.14 0.07
CA ASP A 16 -32.38 -17.01 1.19
C ASP A 16 -32.74 -15.88 2.19
N GLY A 17 -33.97 -15.35 2.07
CA GLY A 17 -34.44 -14.26 2.95
C GLY A 17 -33.67 -12.94 2.79
N LYS A 18 -33.05 -12.71 1.64
CA LYS A 18 -32.33 -11.48 1.34
C LYS A 18 -33.26 -10.28 1.35
N LEU A 19 -32.71 -9.15 1.76
CA LEU A 19 -33.41 -7.86 1.71
C LEU A 19 -33.05 -7.14 0.41
N GLN A 20 -34.02 -6.44 -0.17
CA GLN A 20 -33.84 -5.52 -1.27
C GLN A 20 -34.29 -4.12 -0.87
N LEU A 21 -33.69 -3.12 -1.47
CA LEU A 21 -34.11 -1.73 -1.35
C LEU A 21 -34.97 -1.37 -2.56
N LEU A 22 -36.24 -1.11 -2.34
CA LEU A 22 -37.11 -0.51 -3.36
C LEU A 22 -36.83 1.00 -3.36
N VAL A 23 -36.19 1.46 -4.43
CA VAL A 23 -35.69 2.84 -4.51
C VAL A 23 -36.84 3.75 -4.96
N ASP A 24 -37.18 4.73 -4.13
CA ASP A 24 -38.13 5.80 -4.47
C ASP A 24 -37.42 7.00 -5.11
N PHE A 25 -36.19 7.28 -4.66
CA PHE A 25 -35.45 8.47 -5.09
C PHE A 25 -33.94 8.23 -5.06
N ILE A 26 -33.23 8.77 -6.07
CA ILE A 26 -31.77 8.79 -6.15
C ILE A 26 -31.32 10.21 -6.35
N ASP A 27 -30.44 10.69 -5.48
CA ASP A 27 -29.81 12.01 -5.59
C ASP A 27 -28.28 11.91 -5.67
N LEU A 28 -27.66 12.80 -6.41
CA LEU A 28 -26.21 12.85 -6.52
C LEU A 28 -25.63 13.53 -5.28
N ILE A 29 -24.64 12.90 -4.66
CA ILE A 29 -23.86 13.56 -3.62
C ILE A 29 -23.05 14.68 -4.30
N ALA A 30 -23.21 15.91 -3.82
CA ALA A 30 -22.50 17.07 -4.37
C ALA A 30 -20.98 16.82 -4.40
N ALA A 31 -20.34 17.26 -5.48
CA ALA A 31 -18.89 17.16 -5.62
C ALA A 31 -18.18 17.84 -4.42
N GLY A 32 -17.17 17.17 -3.86
CA GLY A 32 -16.41 17.67 -2.72
C GLY A 32 -16.90 17.23 -1.34
N LYS A 33 -18.02 16.50 -1.22
CA LYS A 33 -18.37 15.85 0.06
C LYS A 33 -17.43 14.67 0.34
N ASP A 34 -16.94 14.59 1.57
CA ASP A 34 -16.18 13.44 2.05
C ASP A 34 -17.09 12.21 2.12
N VAL A 35 -16.83 11.25 1.27
CA VAL A 35 -17.55 9.97 1.21
C VAL A 35 -16.71 8.82 1.78
N SER A 36 -15.59 9.12 2.42
CA SER A 36 -14.69 8.12 3.00
C SER A 36 -15.39 7.20 4.01
N GLN A 37 -16.42 7.72 4.70
CA GLN A 37 -17.25 6.94 5.62
C GLN A 37 -18.07 5.83 4.95
N LEU A 38 -18.24 5.89 3.63
CA LEU A 38 -18.95 4.87 2.84
C LEU A 38 -18.00 3.81 2.28
N LEU A 39 -16.69 3.99 2.45
CA LEU A 39 -15.69 3.04 1.98
C LEU A 39 -15.40 1.99 3.06
N ALA A 40 -15.12 0.78 2.60
CA ALA A 40 -14.61 -0.25 3.50
C ALA A 40 -13.34 0.25 4.19
N THR A 41 -13.23 0.03 5.50
CA THR A 41 -12.11 0.43 6.32
C THR A 41 -11.58 -0.79 7.06
N THR A 42 -10.28 -0.83 7.35
CA THR A 42 -9.71 -1.91 8.16
C THR A 42 -10.46 -2.06 9.48
N THR A 43 -10.69 -3.30 9.90
CA THR A 43 -11.28 -3.63 11.21
C THR A 43 -10.22 -3.70 12.32
N LYS A 44 -8.93 -3.61 11.95
CA LYS A 44 -7.81 -3.66 12.87
C LYS A 44 -7.51 -2.28 13.46
N ASP A 45 -6.85 -2.24 14.60
CA ASP A 45 -6.42 -0.98 15.22
C ASP A 45 -5.30 -0.33 14.39
N ILE A 46 -5.65 0.73 13.67
CA ILE A 46 -4.72 1.49 12.83
C ILE A 46 -3.58 2.11 13.65
N GLN A 47 -3.81 2.44 14.93
CA GLN A 47 -2.78 3.00 15.80
C GLN A 47 -1.75 1.93 16.20
N GLU A 48 -2.18 0.70 16.38
CA GLU A 48 -1.27 -0.42 16.59
C GLU A 48 -0.39 -0.65 15.36
N TYR A 49 -0.97 -0.65 14.15
CA TYR A 49 -0.22 -0.81 12.91
C TYR A 49 0.76 0.35 12.66
N LYS A 50 0.40 1.58 12.97
CA LYS A 50 1.33 2.72 12.95
C LYS A 50 2.51 2.51 13.89
N LYS A 51 2.27 2.03 15.11
CA LYS A 51 3.34 1.72 16.07
C LYS A 51 4.25 0.60 15.56
N LYS A 52 3.69 -0.47 15.01
CA LYS A 52 4.45 -1.57 14.40
C LYS A 52 5.33 -1.05 13.26
N PHE A 53 4.79 -0.24 12.37
CA PHE A 53 5.54 0.38 11.28
C PHE A 53 6.72 1.21 11.79
N ILE A 54 6.50 2.11 12.75
CA ILE A 54 7.56 2.92 13.36
C ILE A 54 8.64 2.03 14.01
N ASN A 55 8.24 0.96 14.69
CA ASN A 55 9.18 0.00 15.28
C ASN A 55 10.00 -0.74 14.23
N LEU A 56 9.42 -1.07 13.06
CA LEU A 56 10.15 -1.66 11.94
C LEU A 56 11.20 -0.68 11.39
N VAL A 57 10.85 0.57 11.17
CA VAL A 57 11.80 1.62 10.76
C VAL A 57 12.92 1.78 11.78
N ALA A 58 12.60 1.77 13.07
CA ALA A 58 13.60 1.90 14.15
C ALA A 58 14.58 0.72 14.21
N GLN A 59 14.24 -0.45 13.68
CA GLN A 59 15.14 -1.60 13.60
C GLN A 59 16.21 -1.48 12.50
N VAL A 60 16.02 -0.58 11.52
CA VAL A 60 17.01 -0.33 10.46
C VAL A 60 18.21 0.38 11.06
N LYS A 61 19.39 -0.27 11.03
CA LYS A 61 20.63 0.21 11.64
C LYS A 61 21.45 1.10 10.70
N LYS A 62 21.38 0.86 9.39
CA LYS A 62 22.06 1.66 8.37
C LYS A 62 21.46 3.07 8.32
N PRO A 63 22.23 4.13 8.70
CA PRO A 63 21.69 5.48 8.77
C PRO A 63 21.09 5.98 7.45
N PRO A 64 21.72 5.78 6.27
CA PRO A 64 21.15 6.27 5.02
C PRO A 64 19.80 5.59 4.66
N LEU A 65 19.63 4.30 4.94
CA LEU A 65 18.34 3.61 4.72
C LEU A 65 17.25 4.14 5.66
N ARG A 66 17.60 4.38 6.93
CA ARG A 66 16.65 4.93 7.90
C ARG A 66 16.26 6.38 7.57
N GLU A 67 17.21 7.18 7.09
CA GLU A 67 16.96 8.54 6.62
C GLU A 67 16.05 8.53 5.41
N LEU A 68 16.29 7.65 4.42
CA LEU A 68 15.44 7.46 3.25
C LEU A 68 13.99 7.10 3.64
N LEU A 69 13.81 6.16 4.57
CA LEU A 69 12.49 5.80 5.07
C LEU A 69 11.80 6.99 5.74
N GLY A 70 12.54 7.78 6.54
CA GLY A 70 12.02 8.98 7.17
C GLY A 70 11.59 10.05 6.17
N GLU A 71 12.36 10.23 5.09
CA GLU A 71 12.02 11.17 4.00
C GLU A 71 10.77 10.74 3.25
N ILE A 72 10.67 9.45 2.89
CA ILE A 72 9.53 8.92 2.14
C ILE A 72 8.25 8.92 2.99
N PHE A 73 8.33 8.44 4.24
CA PHE A 73 7.17 8.31 5.13
C PHE A 73 6.99 9.53 6.03
N SER A 74 7.01 10.73 5.44
CA SER A 74 6.82 11.99 6.14
C SER A 74 5.68 12.82 5.55
N GLY A 75 5.17 13.78 6.33
CA GLY A 75 4.21 14.79 5.89
C GLY A 75 2.97 14.19 5.21
N GLU A 76 2.59 14.79 4.10
CA GLU A 76 1.39 14.43 3.33
C GLU A 76 1.43 12.99 2.77
N ARG A 77 2.63 12.52 2.39
CA ARG A 77 2.81 11.14 1.88
C ARG A 77 2.53 10.10 2.95
N TRP A 78 2.95 10.34 4.19
CA TRP A 78 2.60 9.48 5.32
C TRP A 78 1.08 9.40 5.52
N GLU A 79 0.40 10.55 5.56
CA GLU A 79 -1.06 10.59 5.73
C GLU A 79 -1.80 9.86 4.60
N LYS A 80 -1.30 9.99 3.38
CA LYS A 80 -1.83 9.27 2.22
C LYS A 80 -1.57 7.76 2.35
N PHE A 81 -0.35 7.36 2.70
CA PHE A 81 0.03 5.96 2.87
C PHE A 81 -0.82 5.22 3.90
N ILE A 82 -1.02 5.82 5.08
CA ILE A 82 -1.80 5.17 6.15
C ILE A 82 -3.30 5.06 5.86
N ARG A 83 -3.80 5.80 4.89
CA ARG A 83 -5.20 5.77 4.47
C ARG A 83 -5.42 4.98 3.18
N ASN A 84 -4.40 4.76 2.38
CA ASN A 84 -4.56 4.11 1.08
C ASN A 84 -5.00 2.64 1.21
N PRO A 85 -5.83 2.14 0.29
CA PRO A 85 -6.03 0.70 0.11
C PRO A 85 -4.79 0.09 -0.54
N ALA A 86 -4.54 -1.21 -0.30
CA ALA A 86 -3.48 -1.94 -1.00
C ALA A 86 -3.93 -2.48 -2.36
N ALA A 87 -5.22 -2.52 -2.63
CA ALA A 87 -5.78 -2.99 -3.89
C ALA A 87 -7.14 -2.34 -4.16
N LYS A 88 -7.59 -2.42 -5.42
CA LYS A 88 -8.91 -1.94 -5.81
C LYS A 88 -10.05 -2.89 -5.43
N ARG A 89 -9.84 -4.22 -5.44
CA ARG A 89 -10.94 -5.20 -5.32
C ARG A 89 -10.65 -6.45 -4.49
N PHE A 90 -9.41 -6.78 -4.20
CA PHE A 90 -9.06 -8.04 -3.55
C PHE A 90 -8.51 -7.81 -2.14
N HIS A 91 -7.45 -8.51 -1.76
CA HIS A 91 -6.86 -8.41 -0.44
C HIS A 91 -6.51 -6.95 -0.08
N HIS A 92 -6.89 -6.53 1.13
CA HIS A 92 -6.64 -5.19 1.65
C HIS A 92 -7.25 -4.04 0.82
N ALA A 93 -8.36 -4.30 0.10
CA ALA A 93 -9.10 -3.29 -0.67
C ALA A 93 -10.02 -2.46 0.25
N TYR A 94 -9.43 -1.77 1.22
CA TYR A 94 -10.10 -0.92 2.20
C TYR A 94 -9.16 0.19 2.71
N ILE A 95 -9.73 1.22 3.31
CA ILE A 95 -8.96 2.31 3.94
C ILE A 95 -8.05 1.73 5.03
N GLY A 96 -6.76 2.06 4.97
CA GLY A 96 -5.73 1.52 5.86
C GLY A 96 -5.12 0.20 5.41
N GLY A 97 -5.62 -0.36 4.29
CA GLY A 97 -5.16 -1.66 3.79
C GLY A 97 -3.70 -1.67 3.36
N LEU A 98 -3.17 -0.56 2.84
CA LEU A 98 -1.77 -0.47 2.43
C LEU A 98 -0.81 -0.52 3.64
N LEU A 99 -1.11 0.20 4.71
CA LEU A 99 -0.32 0.14 5.94
C LEU A 99 -0.37 -1.27 6.55
N GLU A 100 -1.56 -1.87 6.64
CA GLU A 100 -1.74 -3.22 7.16
C GLU A 100 -0.93 -4.23 6.35
N HIS A 101 -1.10 -4.27 5.03
CA HIS A 101 -0.35 -5.14 4.13
C HIS A 101 1.17 -4.97 4.28
N THR A 102 1.65 -3.75 4.25
CA THR A 102 3.08 -3.45 4.32
C THR A 102 3.71 -3.93 5.64
N VAL A 103 3.02 -3.74 6.76
CA VAL A 103 3.50 -4.21 8.06
C VAL A 103 3.49 -5.74 8.12
N ASP A 104 2.42 -6.39 7.68
CA ASP A 104 2.30 -7.85 7.70
C ASP A 104 3.38 -8.51 6.81
N VAL A 105 3.68 -7.93 5.64
CA VAL A 105 4.77 -8.37 4.76
C VAL A 105 6.13 -8.20 5.45
N ALA A 106 6.39 -7.04 6.07
CA ALA A 106 7.67 -6.78 6.72
C ALA A 106 7.89 -7.70 7.94
N GLU A 107 6.87 -7.92 8.77
CA GLU A 107 6.94 -8.85 9.91
C GLU A 107 7.19 -10.29 9.43
N THR A 108 6.53 -10.71 8.35
CA THR A 108 6.73 -12.04 7.74
C THR A 108 8.14 -12.20 7.17
N ALA A 109 8.62 -11.21 6.40
CA ALA A 109 9.97 -11.22 5.86
C ALA A 109 11.02 -11.30 6.98
N LEU A 110 10.83 -10.57 8.07
CA LEU A 110 11.73 -10.63 9.23
C LEU A 110 11.73 -11.97 9.94
N ALA A 111 10.60 -12.65 10.03
CA ALA A 111 10.52 -13.99 10.59
C ALA A 111 11.32 -15.01 9.74
N ILE A 112 11.25 -14.88 8.40
CA ILE A 112 12.00 -15.73 7.47
C ILE A 112 13.51 -15.43 7.58
N VAL A 113 13.91 -14.16 7.53
CA VAL A 113 15.31 -13.71 7.58
C VAL A 113 15.99 -14.09 8.89
N GLY A 114 15.24 -14.20 10.00
CA GLY A 114 15.76 -14.64 11.27
C GLY A 114 16.40 -16.04 11.24
N ALA A 115 16.00 -16.89 10.28
CA ALA A 115 16.55 -18.23 10.07
C ALA A 115 17.62 -18.29 8.97
N MET A 116 17.91 -17.21 8.26
CA MET A 116 18.79 -17.17 7.10
C MET A 116 20.09 -16.41 7.39
N PRO A 117 21.27 -17.08 7.34
CA PRO A 117 22.56 -16.39 7.53
C PRO A 117 22.92 -15.55 6.28
N ASN A 118 23.65 -14.48 6.50
CA ASN A 118 24.22 -13.63 5.46
C ASN A 118 23.21 -12.89 4.57
N ILE A 119 22.08 -12.48 5.14
CA ILE A 119 21.12 -11.57 4.51
C ILE A 119 21.26 -10.20 5.14
N ASP A 120 21.19 -9.17 4.31
CA ASP A 120 21.10 -7.77 4.76
C ASP A 120 19.70 -7.49 5.33
N ARG A 121 19.56 -7.67 6.64
CA ARG A 121 18.32 -7.47 7.36
C ARG A 121 17.74 -6.06 7.17
N ASP A 122 18.59 -5.03 7.14
CA ASP A 122 18.15 -3.64 6.97
C ASP A 122 17.58 -3.42 5.58
N MET A 123 18.18 -4.05 4.56
CA MET A 123 17.71 -4.01 3.19
C MET A 123 16.35 -4.72 3.05
N VAL A 124 16.17 -5.86 3.71
CA VAL A 124 14.87 -6.59 3.70
C VAL A 124 13.78 -5.75 4.36
N ILE A 125 14.05 -5.12 5.51
CA ILE A 125 13.08 -4.22 6.14
C ILE A 125 12.71 -3.07 5.20
N ALA A 126 13.72 -2.37 4.68
CA ALA A 126 13.49 -1.22 3.80
C ALA A 126 12.75 -1.63 2.52
N GLY A 127 13.12 -2.75 1.91
CA GLY A 127 12.45 -3.30 0.74
C GLY A 127 10.99 -3.65 1.02
N ALA A 128 10.72 -4.35 2.13
CA ALA A 128 9.36 -4.72 2.53
C ALA A 128 8.50 -3.49 2.85
N LEU A 129 9.07 -2.44 3.46
CA LEU A 129 8.33 -1.20 3.75
C LEU A 129 8.03 -0.38 2.49
N LEU A 130 8.84 -0.51 1.44
CA LEU A 130 8.78 0.33 0.25
C LEU A 130 8.22 -0.38 -0.99
N HIS A 131 8.08 -1.73 -0.98
CA HIS A 131 7.71 -2.49 -2.19
C HIS A 131 6.46 -1.96 -2.89
N ASP A 132 5.48 -1.55 -2.11
CA ASP A 132 4.16 -1.11 -2.57
C ASP A 132 3.91 0.41 -2.38
N ILE A 133 4.93 1.20 -2.05
CA ILE A 133 4.75 2.64 -1.78
C ILE A 133 4.13 3.39 -2.97
N GLY A 134 4.40 2.96 -4.19
CA GLY A 134 3.82 3.55 -5.39
C GLY A 134 2.30 3.44 -5.50
N LYS A 135 1.66 2.57 -4.72
CA LYS A 135 0.18 2.49 -4.63
C LYS A 135 -0.44 3.77 -4.09
N THR A 136 0.33 4.59 -3.39
CA THR A 136 -0.08 5.94 -2.99
C THR A 136 -0.32 6.86 -4.19
N GLU A 137 0.35 6.62 -5.31
CA GLU A 137 0.16 7.34 -6.57
C GLU A 137 -0.76 6.61 -7.54
N GLU A 138 -0.90 5.29 -7.39
CA GLU A 138 -1.68 4.45 -8.30
C GLU A 138 -3.17 4.47 -7.98
N ILE A 139 -3.54 4.47 -6.68
CA ILE A 139 -4.93 4.29 -6.24
C ILE A 139 -5.43 5.53 -5.51
N SER A 140 -6.57 6.06 -5.96
CA SER A 140 -7.32 7.10 -5.26
C SER A 140 -8.43 6.48 -4.40
N ALA A 141 -8.60 7.02 -3.19
CA ALA A 141 -9.70 6.68 -2.28
C ALA A 141 -10.73 7.82 -2.14
N ALA A 142 -10.75 8.77 -3.08
CA ALA A 142 -11.61 9.97 -2.98
C ALA A 142 -13.10 9.66 -3.20
N ILE A 143 -13.42 8.84 -4.21
CA ILE A 143 -14.81 8.50 -4.59
C ILE A 143 -14.92 7.00 -4.88
N GLY A 144 -14.48 6.18 -3.93
CA GLY A 144 -14.27 4.76 -4.15
C GLY A 144 -12.80 4.47 -4.51
N PHE A 145 -12.45 3.19 -4.63
CA PHE A 145 -11.09 2.79 -4.99
C PHE A 145 -10.96 2.74 -6.52
N SER A 146 -10.32 3.74 -7.09
CA SER A 146 -10.09 3.85 -8.53
C SER A 146 -8.64 4.11 -8.85
N TYR A 147 -8.19 3.67 -10.01
CA TYR A 147 -6.87 4.07 -10.50
C TYR A 147 -6.85 5.55 -10.84
N THR A 148 -5.74 6.19 -10.53
CA THR A 148 -5.40 7.53 -11.00
C THR A 148 -4.89 7.46 -12.45
N ASP A 149 -4.71 8.61 -13.10
CA ASP A 149 -4.05 8.67 -14.42
C ASP A 149 -2.62 8.11 -14.34
N SER A 150 -1.89 8.45 -13.27
CA SER A 150 -0.56 7.89 -13.00
C SER A 150 -0.61 6.37 -12.84
N GLY A 151 -1.61 5.85 -12.13
CA GLY A 151 -1.82 4.41 -11.97
C GLY A 151 -2.06 3.68 -13.30
N HIS A 152 -2.87 4.26 -14.17
CA HIS A 152 -3.12 3.70 -15.50
C HIS A 152 -1.91 3.76 -16.44
N LEU A 153 -1.11 4.82 -16.36
CA LEU A 153 0.00 5.05 -17.30
C LEU A 153 1.31 4.40 -16.86
N MET A 154 1.58 4.30 -15.57
CA MET A 154 2.87 3.85 -15.03
C MET A 154 2.78 2.64 -14.12
N GLY A 155 1.67 2.47 -13.39
CA GLY A 155 1.52 1.46 -12.34
C GLY A 155 2.37 1.74 -11.10
N HIS A 156 2.06 1.02 -9.98
CA HIS A 156 2.71 1.28 -8.68
C HIS A 156 4.19 0.94 -8.64
N ILE A 157 4.65 -0.09 -9.37
CA ILE A 157 6.07 -0.49 -9.37
C ILE A 157 6.93 0.67 -9.87
N THR A 158 6.59 1.21 -11.04
CA THR A 158 7.33 2.35 -11.62
C THR A 158 7.21 3.59 -10.74
N ALA A 159 6.01 3.91 -10.26
CA ALA A 159 5.79 5.05 -9.38
C ALA A 159 6.60 4.91 -8.07
N GLY A 160 6.66 3.71 -7.49
CA GLY A 160 7.46 3.41 -6.30
C GLY A 160 8.95 3.61 -6.53
N VAL A 161 9.49 3.14 -7.66
CA VAL A 161 10.89 3.36 -8.04
C VAL A 161 11.20 4.86 -8.15
N LEU A 162 10.34 5.64 -8.81
CA LEU A 162 10.53 7.07 -8.97
C LEU A 162 10.52 7.80 -7.62
N LEU A 163 9.60 7.46 -6.72
CA LEU A 163 9.52 8.01 -5.37
C LEU A 163 10.82 7.73 -4.57
N VAL A 164 11.32 6.49 -4.64
CA VAL A 164 12.56 6.10 -3.95
C VAL A 164 13.78 6.79 -4.56
N GLU A 165 13.86 6.90 -5.88
CA GLU A 165 14.95 7.61 -6.56
C GLU A 165 14.99 9.09 -6.20
N ASP A 166 13.84 9.76 -6.16
CA ASP A 166 13.78 11.18 -5.80
C ASP A 166 14.16 11.41 -4.33
N ALA A 167 13.69 10.58 -3.42
CA ALA A 167 14.06 10.66 -2.01
C ALA A 167 15.56 10.33 -1.79
N ALA A 168 16.08 9.31 -2.47
CA ALA A 168 17.48 8.90 -2.35
C ALA A 168 18.48 9.99 -2.76
N ARG A 169 18.08 10.90 -3.66
CA ARG A 169 18.91 12.08 -4.02
C ARG A 169 19.10 13.08 -2.88
N GLN A 170 18.19 13.08 -1.92
CA GLN A 170 18.23 13.97 -0.76
C GLN A 170 19.03 13.37 0.41
N VAL A 171 19.27 12.04 0.40
CA VAL A 171 19.96 11.33 1.47
C VAL A 171 21.46 11.34 1.22
N GLN A 172 22.21 11.89 2.19
CA GLN A 172 23.67 11.90 2.09
C GLN A 172 24.23 10.49 2.30
N TYR A 173 25.30 10.19 1.56
CA TYR A 173 26.03 8.91 1.65
C TYR A 173 25.19 7.65 1.36
N PHE A 174 24.07 7.79 0.67
CA PHE A 174 23.33 6.62 0.21
C PHE A 174 24.09 5.95 -0.94
N SER A 175 24.62 4.75 -0.69
CA SER A 175 25.48 4.08 -1.65
C SER A 175 24.71 3.67 -2.90
N GLU A 176 25.39 3.73 -4.07
CA GLU A 176 24.78 3.27 -5.32
C GLU A 176 24.43 1.77 -5.28
N ALA A 177 25.20 0.97 -4.53
CA ALA A 177 24.93 -0.45 -4.36
C ALA A 177 23.64 -0.67 -3.55
N ASP A 178 23.46 0.01 -2.41
CA ASP A 178 22.23 -0.08 -1.61
C ASP A 178 21.02 0.43 -2.40
N ARG A 179 21.19 1.53 -3.15
CA ARG A 179 20.14 2.09 -4.02
C ARG A 179 19.68 1.09 -5.07
N LYS A 180 20.63 0.47 -5.78
CA LYS A 180 20.31 -0.56 -6.81
C LYS A 180 19.65 -1.78 -6.20
N SER A 181 20.10 -2.24 -5.04
CA SER A 181 19.51 -3.38 -4.34
C SER A 181 18.08 -3.10 -3.91
N LEU A 182 17.82 -1.91 -3.35
CA LEU A 182 16.48 -1.52 -2.93
C LEU A 182 15.52 -1.39 -4.12
N ILE A 183 15.95 -0.73 -5.20
CA ILE A 183 15.17 -0.62 -6.44
C ILE A 183 14.90 -2.01 -7.03
N HIS A 184 15.88 -2.91 -6.99
CA HIS A 184 15.70 -4.27 -7.46
C HIS A 184 14.62 -5.01 -6.69
N ILE A 185 14.55 -4.87 -5.36
CA ILE A 185 13.47 -5.45 -4.55
C ILE A 185 12.11 -4.92 -5.03
N ILE A 186 11.98 -3.61 -5.21
CA ILE A 186 10.74 -2.99 -5.69
C ILE A 186 10.37 -3.48 -7.10
N LEU A 187 11.33 -3.59 -8.00
CA LEU A 187 11.08 -4.05 -9.37
C LEU A 187 10.71 -5.53 -9.46
N SER A 188 11.12 -6.36 -8.50
CA SER A 188 10.97 -7.82 -8.56
C SER A 188 9.95 -8.39 -7.56
N HIS A 189 9.29 -7.56 -6.74
CA HIS A 189 8.49 -8.04 -5.61
C HIS A 189 7.26 -8.89 -5.98
N HIS A 190 6.78 -8.86 -7.22
CA HIS A 190 5.78 -9.80 -7.70
C HIS A 190 6.36 -11.18 -8.08
N GLY A 191 7.67 -11.36 -7.99
CA GLY A 191 8.40 -12.60 -8.22
C GLY A 191 8.87 -12.78 -9.66
N ASP A 192 7.96 -12.89 -10.61
CA ASP A 192 8.29 -13.10 -12.03
C ASP A 192 7.54 -12.15 -12.97
N ARG A 193 7.92 -12.19 -14.26
CA ARG A 193 7.35 -11.30 -15.28
C ARG A 193 5.88 -11.61 -15.59
N GLU A 194 5.46 -12.84 -15.44
CA GLU A 194 4.08 -13.24 -15.72
C GLU A 194 3.14 -12.68 -14.64
N LYS A 195 3.67 -12.42 -13.45
CA LYS A 195 2.95 -11.79 -12.33
C LYS A 195 3.08 -10.26 -12.32
N GLY A 196 3.77 -9.68 -13.30
CA GLY A 196 3.87 -8.23 -13.49
C GLY A 196 5.16 -7.57 -13.00
N SER A 197 6.15 -8.35 -12.50
CA SER A 197 7.46 -7.80 -12.19
C SER A 197 8.21 -7.44 -13.49
N PRO A 198 8.78 -6.24 -13.60
CA PRO A 198 9.65 -5.88 -14.72
C PRO A 198 10.92 -6.76 -14.83
N VAL A 199 11.41 -7.24 -13.70
CA VAL A 199 12.58 -8.12 -13.57
C VAL A 199 12.29 -9.29 -12.63
N CYS A 200 13.01 -10.40 -12.77
CA CYS A 200 12.96 -11.50 -11.82
C CYS A 200 13.87 -11.21 -10.61
N CYS A 201 13.57 -11.82 -9.45
CA CYS A 201 14.41 -11.75 -8.27
C CYS A 201 15.82 -12.27 -8.55
N ALA A 202 16.85 -11.47 -8.24
CA ALA A 202 18.25 -11.80 -8.48
C ALA A 202 19.16 -11.60 -7.25
N THR A 203 18.62 -11.11 -6.14
CA THR A 203 19.33 -11.02 -4.85
C THR A 203 18.62 -11.83 -3.78
N ARG A 204 19.34 -12.17 -2.71
CA ARG A 204 18.76 -12.93 -1.59
C ARG A 204 17.67 -12.15 -0.84
N GLU A 205 17.83 -10.84 -0.78
CA GLU A 205 16.90 -9.92 -0.13
C GLU A 205 15.61 -9.71 -0.92
N ALA A 206 15.60 -10.07 -2.22
CA ALA A 206 14.44 -9.92 -3.11
C ALA A 206 13.62 -11.20 -3.31
N VAL A 207 14.10 -12.35 -2.80
CA VAL A 207 13.44 -13.68 -2.95
C VAL A 207 12.34 -13.90 -1.87
#